data_5dab84cba2dcd823f2adac9b4b59b00a
#
_entry.id   5dab84cba2dcd823f2adac9b4b59b00a
#
_cell.length_a   1.000
_cell.length_b   1.000
_cell.length_c   1.000
_cell.angle_alpha   90.00
_cell.angle_beta   90.00
_cell.angle_gamma   90.00
#
_symmetry.space_group_name_H-M   'P 1'
#
loop_
_entity.id
_entity.type
_entity.pdbx_description
1 polymer ?
#
loop_
_entity_poly.entity_id
_entity_poly.type
_entity_poly.pdbx_seq_one_letter_code
_entity_poly.pdbx_strand_id
1 'polypeptide(L)'
;MITFTQGNLLEADAEALVNTVNTVGVMGKGIALMFKERFTDNFARYAAACKAKEVRTGKMFVTELHELSGPRWIVNFPTKQHWKAPSQMAWVIEGLRDLRRFLLEKQVKSIALPPLGAGNGGLEWDAVREQIERELADLEGVDILVFEPTSKYQNVAKRKGTETLTPARALIAELVRRYWVLGMECSLLEIQKLAWLLERAIERFTPDNNPLDLRFQADKYGPYANRLDHLLNHLDGSYLHCEKRIADAGPLDVIWFDDDRKDLVLAYLKSADAKPFGPALEHTIRLIDGFESPFGMELLATVDWLLEREKCEPSVAGIREGLRK
;
A
#
# COMPACT_ATOMS: atom_id res chain seq x y z
N MET A 1 23.59 4.67 23.24
CA MET A 1 24.48 4.43 22.04
C MET A 1 23.59 4.28 20.78
N ILE A 2 24.00 4.84 19.62
CA ILE A 2 23.26 4.61 18.35
C ILE A 2 23.94 3.50 17.55
N THR A 3 23.17 2.51 17.12
CA THR A 3 23.62 1.39 16.27
C THR A 3 22.73 1.32 15.03
N PHE A 4 23.36 1.31 13.85
CA PHE A 4 22.66 1.13 12.57
C PHE A 4 22.65 -0.33 12.18
N THR A 5 21.50 -0.85 11.73
CA THR A 5 21.32 -2.25 11.39
C THR A 5 20.31 -2.42 10.24
N GLN A 6 20.18 -3.64 9.74
CA GLN A 6 19.17 -4.03 8.77
C GLN A 6 18.39 -5.24 9.30
N GLY A 7 17.12 -5.38 8.93
CA GLY A 7 16.29 -6.50 9.36
C GLY A 7 14.86 -6.10 9.64
N ASN A 8 14.17 -6.93 10.42
CA ASN A 8 12.78 -6.71 10.81
C ASN A 8 12.72 -5.97 12.15
N LEU A 9 12.34 -4.69 12.13
CA LEU A 9 12.22 -3.85 13.33
C LEU A 9 11.27 -4.45 14.38
N LEU A 10 10.22 -5.19 13.95
CA LEU A 10 9.28 -5.81 14.89
C LEU A 10 9.88 -6.96 15.70
N GLU A 11 11.04 -7.45 15.32
CA GLU A 11 11.81 -8.49 16.04
C GLU A 11 12.91 -7.90 16.93
N ALA A 12 13.03 -6.57 16.98
CA ALA A 12 14.01 -5.92 17.82
C ALA A 12 13.71 -6.14 19.30
N ASP A 13 14.72 -6.52 20.06
CA ASP A 13 14.67 -6.57 21.51
C ASP A 13 14.88 -5.16 22.07
N ALA A 14 13.79 -4.39 22.12
CA ALA A 14 13.78 -3.01 22.60
C ALA A 14 12.51 -2.72 23.40
N GLU A 15 12.65 -1.85 24.42
CA GLU A 15 11.51 -1.41 25.24
C GLU A 15 10.49 -0.59 24.42
N ALA A 16 10.94 0.13 23.40
CA ALA A 16 10.10 0.96 22.55
C ALA A 16 10.33 0.65 21.08
N LEU A 17 9.24 0.51 20.31
CA LEU A 17 9.28 0.39 18.85
C LEU A 17 8.62 1.62 18.21
N VAL A 18 9.31 2.22 17.24
CA VAL A 18 8.80 3.37 16.50
C VAL A 18 8.09 2.92 15.22
N ASN A 19 6.88 3.41 15.03
CA ASN A 19 6.06 3.21 13.86
C ASN A 19 5.89 4.53 13.10
N THR A 20 6.30 4.62 11.85
CA THR A 20 6.07 5.81 11.02
C THR A 20 4.64 5.86 10.51
N VAL A 21 3.94 6.96 10.79
CA VAL A 21 2.50 7.09 10.52
C VAL A 21 2.15 8.44 9.86
N ASN A 22 0.88 8.59 9.48
CA ASN A 22 0.29 9.87 9.04
C ASN A 22 -0.63 10.44 10.13
N THR A 23 -1.34 11.54 9.84
CA THR A 23 -2.27 12.15 10.80
C THR A 23 -3.75 11.86 10.51
N VAL A 24 -4.04 11.02 9.51
CA VAL A 24 -5.43 10.67 9.11
C VAL A 24 -5.86 9.26 9.54
N GLY A 25 -5.02 8.52 10.25
CA GLY A 25 -5.42 7.25 10.87
C GLY A 25 -5.28 6.03 9.95
N VAL A 26 -4.53 6.14 8.85
CA VAL A 26 -4.36 5.05 7.88
C VAL A 26 -3.01 4.37 8.08
N MET A 27 -3.03 3.06 8.30
CA MET A 27 -1.86 2.17 8.35
C MET A 27 -2.03 1.09 7.29
N GLY A 28 -1.81 1.45 6.01
CA GLY A 28 -2.10 0.59 4.86
C GLY A 28 -0.86 0.01 4.19
N LYS A 29 0.38 0.46 4.48
CA LYS A 29 1.62 0.03 3.81
C LYS A 29 2.81 -0.10 4.74
N GLY A 30 3.78 -0.89 4.24
CA GLY A 30 5.11 -1.00 4.82
C GLY A 30 5.06 -1.30 6.29
N ILE A 31 5.91 -0.61 7.06
CA ILE A 31 6.01 -0.87 8.49
C ILE A 31 4.72 -0.54 9.26
N ALA A 32 3.96 0.48 8.82
CA ALA A 32 2.71 0.85 9.48
C ALA A 32 1.67 -0.28 9.41
N LEU A 33 1.54 -0.96 8.26
CA LEU A 33 0.66 -2.12 8.13
C LEU A 33 1.09 -3.26 9.06
N MET A 34 2.38 -3.57 9.12
CA MET A 34 2.91 -4.61 10.02
C MET A 34 2.60 -4.29 11.50
N PHE A 35 2.71 -3.02 11.90
CA PHE A 35 2.31 -2.59 13.25
C PHE A 35 0.80 -2.71 13.49
N LYS A 36 -0.03 -2.38 12.52
CA LYS A 36 -1.49 -2.57 12.59
C LYS A 36 -1.86 -4.03 12.82
N GLU A 37 -1.22 -4.94 12.10
CA GLU A 37 -1.50 -6.38 12.19
C GLU A 37 -1.04 -6.97 13.52
N ARG A 38 0.14 -6.55 14.01
CA ARG A 38 0.71 -7.08 15.26
C ARG A 38 0.15 -6.41 16.51
N PHE A 39 -0.14 -5.12 16.47
CA PHE A 39 -0.57 -4.30 17.61
C PHE A 39 -1.92 -3.66 17.35
N THR A 40 -2.96 -4.47 17.24
CA THR A 40 -4.33 -4.04 16.88
C THR A 40 -4.91 -3.00 17.83
N ASP A 41 -4.60 -3.10 19.14
CA ASP A 41 -5.06 -2.13 20.15
C ASP A 41 -4.38 -0.76 19.96
N ASN A 42 -3.07 -0.74 19.65
CA ASN A 42 -2.37 0.49 19.26
C ASN A 42 -3.01 1.14 18.04
N PHE A 43 -3.33 0.34 17.02
CA PHE A 43 -3.99 0.86 15.82
C PHE A 43 -5.35 1.48 16.14
N ALA A 44 -6.18 0.80 16.95
CA ALA A 44 -7.51 1.31 17.32
C ALA A 44 -7.42 2.66 18.07
N ARG A 45 -6.50 2.77 19.03
CA ARG A 45 -6.25 4.02 19.78
C ARG A 45 -5.72 5.14 18.89
N TYR A 46 -4.74 4.83 18.03
CA TYR A 46 -4.20 5.79 17.07
C TYR A 46 -5.26 6.28 16.08
N ALA A 47 -6.06 5.40 15.50
CA ALA A 47 -7.12 5.76 14.56
C ALA A 47 -8.19 6.67 15.22
N ALA A 48 -8.56 6.37 16.47
CA ALA A 48 -9.47 7.20 17.26
C ALA A 48 -8.89 8.60 17.51
N ALA A 49 -7.61 8.69 17.91
CA ALA A 49 -6.90 9.95 18.12
C ALA A 49 -6.76 10.78 16.83
N CYS A 50 -6.52 10.14 15.68
CA CYS A 50 -6.52 10.81 14.38
C CYS A 50 -7.90 11.40 14.05
N LYS A 51 -8.98 10.65 14.29
CA LYS A 51 -10.35 11.13 14.11
C LYS A 51 -10.67 12.33 15.02
N ALA A 52 -10.13 12.33 16.23
CA ALA A 52 -10.23 13.45 17.17
C ALA A 52 -9.27 14.61 16.86
N LYS A 53 -8.43 14.51 15.81
CA LYS A 53 -7.40 15.50 15.43
C LYS A 53 -6.34 15.76 16.51
N GLU A 54 -6.08 14.77 17.34
CA GLU A 54 -5.07 14.83 18.40
C GLU A 54 -3.66 14.48 17.87
N VAL A 55 -3.58 13.68 16.80
CA VAL A 55 -2.32 13.31 16.16
C VAL A 55 -1.85 14.41 15.22
N ARG A 56 -0.60 14.87 15.41
CA ARG A 56 0.01 15.94 14.62
C ARG A 56 1.44 15.57 14.21
N THR A 57 1.87 16.03 13.03
CA THR A 57 3.30 15.92 12.64
C THR A 57 4.20 16.61 13.66
N GLY A 58 5.39 16.07 13.89
CA GLY A 58 6.33 16.58 14.89
C GLY A 58 5.98 16.24 16.35
N LYS A 59 4.92 15.48 16.61
CA LYS A 59 4.48 15.06 17.94
C LYS A 59 4.23 13.55 17.96
N MET A 60 4.84 12.86 18.93
CA MET A 60 4.63 11.44 19.13
C MET A 60 3.23 11.13 19.66
N PHE A 61 2.61 10.08 19.14
CA PHE A 61 1.45 9.46 19.76
C PHE A 61 1.87 8.10 20.33
N VAL A 62 1.94 8.00 21.64
CA VAL A 62 2.52 6.84 22.33
C VAL A 62 1.43 5.98 22.96
N THR A 63 1.53 4.67 22.71
CA THR A 63 0.68 3.66 23.36
C THR A 63 1.54 2.81 24.28
N GLU A 64 1.17 2.72 25.56
CA GLU A 64 1.78 1.76 26.50
C GLU A 64 1.10 0.41 26.35
N LEU A 65 1.90 -0.64 26.17
CA LEU A 65 1.47 -2.02 26.14
C LEU A 65 1.64 -2.63 27.54
N HIS A 66 0.71 -3.50 27.92
CA HIS A 66 0.73 -4.20 29.22
C HIS A 66 0.95 -5.70 29.04
N GLU A 67 1.76 -6.06 28.04
CA GLU A 67 2.10 -7.45 27.74
C GLU A 67 3.26 -7.91 28.65
N LEU A 68 3.28 -9.22 28.96
CA LEU A 68 4.33 -9.82 29.81
C LEU A 68 5.68 -9.94 29.10
N SER A 69 5.70 -9.87 27.78
CA SER A 69 6.90 -9.95 26.93
C SER A 69 6.77 -9.08 25.71
N GLY A 70 7.88 -8.59 25.16
CA GLY A 70 7.91 -7.70 24.02
C GLY A 70 8.06 -6.23 24.41
N PRO A 71 7.83 -5.29 23.47
CA PRO A 71 7.99 -3.87 23.72
C PRO A 71 6.94 -3.37 24.70
N ARG A 72 7.35 -2.48 25.60
CA ARG A 72 6.45 -1.77 26.49
C ARG A 72 5.76 -0.59 25.78
N TRP A 73 6.42 0.02 24.81
CA TRP A 73 5.93 1.23 24.16
C TRP A 73 5.85 1.08 22.64
N ILE A 74 4.73 1.46 22.06
CA ILE A 74 4.63 1.74 20.62
C ILE A 74 4.57 3.24 20.44
N VAL A 75 5.58 3.78 19.74
CA VAL A 75 5.72 5.21 19.48
C VAL A 75 5.30 5.48 18.05
N ASN A 76 4.08 5.93 17.84
CA ASN A 76 3.64 6.35 16.51
C ASN A 76 4.23 7.72 16.20
N PHE A 77 5.09 7.77 15.18
CA PHE A 77 5.83 8.95 14.74
C PHE A 77 5.20 9.51 13.46
N PRO A 78 4.40 10.58 13.52
CA PRO A 78 3.73 11.14 12.35
C PRO A 78 4.72 11.88 11.44
N THR A 79 5.15 11.22 10.36
CA THR A 79 6.04 11.80 9.33
C THR A 79 5.29 12.44 8.17
N LYS A 80 3.96 12.26 8.11
CA LYS A 80 3.07 12.76 7.04
C LYS A 80 1.77 13.31 7.60
N GLN A 81 1.23 14.33 6.97
CA GLN A 81 -0.14 14.80 7.26
C GLN A 81 -1.19 13.90 6.61
N HIS A 82 -0.92 13.44 5.39
CA HIS A 82 -1.78 12.54 4.65
C HIS A 82 -0.94 11.41 4.06
N TRP A 83 -1.47 10.21 3.98
CA TRP A 83 -0.73 9.04 3.49
C TRP A 83 -0.23 9.18 2.03
N LYS A 84 -0.91 9.99 1.18
CA LYS A 84 -0.49 10.34 -0.18
C LYS A 84 0.58 11.42 -0.25
N ALA A 85 0.72 12.23 0.79
CA ALA A 85 1.66 13.35 0.78
C ALA A 85 3.10 12.87 1.10
N PRO A 86 4.14 13.56 0.59
CA PRO A 86 5.51 13.31 0.99
C PRO A 86 5.74 13.68 2.46
N SER A 87 6.76 13.09 3.06
CA SER A 87 7.28 13.52 4.35
C SER A 87 8.06 14.84 4.21
N GLN A 88 8.14 15.60 5.31
CA GLN A 88 8.96 16.81 5.35
C GLN A 88 10.02 16.68 6.44
N MET A 89 11.24 17.11 6.14
CA MET A 89 12.37 17.03 7.08
C MET A 89 12.09 17.80 8.37
N ALA A 90 11.39 18.94 8.28
CA ALA A 90 11.00 19.70 9.47
C ALA A 90 10.18 18.87 10.47
N TRP A 91 9.24 18.04 9.98
CA TRP A 91 8.44 17.17 10.85
C TRP A 91 9.25 16.03 11.47
N VAL A 92 10.28 15.56 10.75
CA VAL A 92 11.22 14.56 11.31
C VAL A 92 12.04 15.18 12.43
N ILE A 93 12.58 16.37 12.23
CA ILE A 93 13.39 17.08 13.24
C ILE A 93 12.55 17.40 14.50
N GLU A 94 11.37 17.98 14.32
CA GLU A 94 10.45 18.27 15.44
C GLU A 94 10.06 16.98 16.17
N GLY A 95 9.77 15.91 15.42
CA GLY A 95 9.44 14.60 15.96
C GLY A 95 10.59 13.96 16.74
N LEU A 96 11.83 14.06 16.26
CA LEU A 96 13.01 13.57 16.99
C LEU A 96 13.21 14.29 18.32
N ARG A 97 12.96 15.59 18.38
CA ARG A 97 13.00 16.36 19.64
C ARG A 97 11.90 15.94 20.61
N ASP A 98 10.69 15.69 20.10
CA ASP A 98 9.58 15.20 20.92
C ASP A 98 9.85 13.76 21.39
N LEU A 99 10.41 12.91 20.51
CA LEU A 99 10.85 11.56 20.86
C LEU A 99 11.92 11.57 21.95
N ARG A 100 12.94 12.42 21.82
CA ARG A 100 13.97 12.63 22.85
C ARG A 100 13.35 12.95 24.20
N ARG A 101 12.40 13.89 24.24
CA ARG A 101 11.70 14.25 25.49
C ARG A 101 10.98 13.02 26.08
N PHE A 102 10.24 12.26 25.27
CA PHE A 102 9.57 11.03 25.70
C PHE A 102 10.55 10.02 26.30
N LEU A 103 11.69 9.77 25.63
CA LEU A 103 12.72 8.83 26.12
C LEU A 103 13.25 9.21 27.52
N LEU A 104 13.51 10.49 27.73
CA LEU A 104 13.99 11.02 29.00
C LEU A 104 12.89 10.97 30.09
N GLU A 105 11.69 11.44 29.80
CA GLU A 105 10.57 11.48 30.75
C GLU A 105 10.13 10.07 31.20
N LYS A 106 10.14 9.10 30.29
CA LYS A 106 9.74 7.72 30.59
C LYS A 106 10.91 6.82 30.99
N GLN A 107 12.14 7.37 31.00
CA GLN A 107 13.37 6.64 31.31
C GLN A 107 13.54 5.35 30.47
N VAL A 108 13.18 5.42 29.18
CA VAL A 108 13.28 4.31 28.23
C VAL A 108 14.75 3.95 28.02
N LYS A 109 15.09 2.66 28.13
CA LYS A 109 16.48 2.17 28.05
C LYS A 109 16.87 1.72 26.65
N SER A 110 15.90 1.29 25.85
CA SER A 110 16.17 0.85 24.48
C SER A 110 15.02 1.17 23.54
N ILE A 111 15.36 1.58 22.31
CA ILE A 111 14.38 1.94 21.29
C ILE A 111 14.84 1.52 19.90
N ALA A 112 13.91 1.03 19.08
CA ALA A 112 14.15 0.70 17.69
C ALA A 112 13.40 1.69 16.75
N LEU A 113 14.14 2.31 15.82
CA LEU A 113 13.65 3.30 14.88
C LEU A 113 13.70 2.77 13.44
N PRO A 114 12.64 2.97 12.63
CA PRO A 114 12.69 2.76 11.20
C PRO A 114 13.39 3.94 10.49
N PRO A 115 13.66 3.86 9.16
CA PRO A 115 14.20 4.99 8.40
C PRO A 115 13.12 6.08 8.22
N LEU A 116 13.01 6.95 9.22
CA LEU A 116 11.98 7.98 9.39
C LEU A 116 11.73 8.81 8.13
N GLY A 117 10.62 8.56 7.42
CA GLY A 117 10.26 9.30 6.22
C GLY A 117 11.12 9.01 4.98
N ALA A 118 12.17 8.19 5.06
CA ALA A 118 13.07 7.89 3.95
C ALA A 118 12.59 6.71 3.04
N GLY A 119 11.56 5.96 3.45
CA GLY A 119 10.91 4.97 2.60
C GLY A 119 9.83 5.62 1.74
N ASN A 120 8.57 5.22 1.96
CA ASN A 120 7.39 5.80 1.28
C ASN A 120 7.20 7.32 1.51
N GLY A 121 8.06 7.95 2.30
CA GLY A 121 8.04 9.39 2.58
C GLY A 121 8.82 10.24 1.59
N GLY A 122 9.74 9.62 0.84
CA GLY A 122 10.53 10.28 -0.20
C GLY A 122 11.68 11.15 0.30
N LEU A 123 12.03 11.09 1.59
CA LEU A 123 13.21 11.79 2.12
C LEU A 123 14.48 10.99 1.80
N GLU A 124 15.58 11.71 1.55
CA GLU A 124 16.90 11.12 1.37
C GLU A 124 17.42 10.55 2.70
N TRP A 125 17.83 9.27 2.67
CA TRP A 125 18.24 8.56 3.89
C TRP A 125 19.41 9.20 4.61
N ASP A 126 20.45 9.60 3.89
CA ASP A 126 21.65 10.21 4.47
C ASP A 126 21.31 11.49 5.25
N ALA A 127 20.40 12.30 4.73
CA ALA A 127 19.94 13.51 5.42
C ALA A 127 19.09 13.17 6.67
N VAL A 128 18.28 12.12 6.63
CA VAL A 128 17.51 11.67 7.81
C VAL A 128 18.45 11.08 8.88
N ARG A 129 19.42 10.28 8.47
CA ARG A 129 20.45 9.72 9.35
C ARG A 129 21.20 10.79 10.10
N GLU A 130 21.66 11.83 9.41
CA GLU A 130 22.34 12.98 10.05
C GLU A 130 21.47 13.63 11.14
N GLN A 131 20.17 13.78 10.89
CA GLN A 131 19.27 14.36 11.90
C GLN A 131 19.05 13.41 13.09
N ILE A 132 18.96 12.11 12.88
CA ILE A 132 18.88 11.12 13.97
C ILE A 132 20.12 11.20 14.85
N GLU A 133 21.32 11.20 14.26
CA GLU A 133 22.58 11.33 14.97
C GLU A 133 22.65 12.66 15.73
N ARG A 134 22.27 13.76 15.09
CA ARG A 134 22.31 15.10 15.68
C ARG A 134 21.40 15.28 16.90
N GLU A 135 20.19 14.73 16.84
CA GLU A 135 19.18 14.95 17.88
C GLU A 135 19.24 13.90 19.01
N LEU A 136 19.87 12.73 18.78
CA LEU A 136 19.82 11.61 19.70
C LEU A 136 21.19 11.06 20.16
N ALA A 137 22.33 11.45 19.55
CA ALA A 137 23.63 10.83 19.84
C ALA A 137 24.15 11.09 21.26
N ASP A 138 23.78 12.21 21.87
CA ASP A 138 24.18 12.61 23.21
C ASP A 138 23.27 12.05 24.31
N LEU A 139 22.28 11.21 23.99
CA LEU A 139 21.45 10.53 24.97
C LEU A 139 22.23 9.41 25.66
N GLU A 140 22.62 9.69 26.91
CA GLU A 140 23.30 8.72 27.76
C GLU A 140 22.29 7.69 28.32
N GLY A 141 22.71 6.43 28.38
CA GLY A 141 21.92 5.35 28.99
C GLY A 141 20.72 4.87 28.18
N VAL A 142 20.64 5.25 26.90
CA VAL A 142 19.62 4.75 25.94
C VAL A 142 20.30 4.05 24.79
N ASP A 143 19.95 2.82 24.54
CA ASP A 143 20.36 2.05 23.35
C ASP A 143 19.37 2.31 22.20
N ILE A 144 19.88 2.91 21.15
CA ILE A 144 19.09 3.32 19.98
C ILE A 144 19.48 2.47 18.79
N LEU A 145 18.56 1.61 18.36
CA LEU A 145 18.73 0.72 17.20
C LEU A 145 18.02 1.34 16.00
N VAL A 146 18.76 1.76 14.98
CA VAL A 146 18.22 2.40 13.78
C VAL A 146 18.27 1.44 12.62
N PHE A 147 17.09 1.08 12.09
CA PHE A 147 16.97 0.21 10.93
C PHE A 147 17.13 1.03 9.66
N GLU A 148 18.14 0.69 8.87
CA GLU A 148 18.42 1.35 7.59
C GLU A 148 17.48 0.86 6.49
N PRO A 149 17.23 1.67 5.43
CA PRO A 149 16.48 1.22 4.27
C PRO A 149 17.17 -0.02 3.66
N THR A 150 16.41 -1.08 3.43
CA THR A 150 16.95 -2.26 2.76
C THR A 150 17.06 -2.03 1.25
N SER A 151 17.97 -2.78 0.58
CA SER A 151 18.12 -2.72 -0.88
C SER A 151 16.82 -3.07 -1.63
N LYS A 152 15.90 -3.80 -1.02
CA LYS A 152 14.55 -4.05 -1.54
C LYS A 152 13.77 -2.75 -1.76
N TYR A 153 13.77 -1.84 -0.78
CA TYR A 153 13.09 -0.54 -0.90
C TYR A 153 13.80 0.40 -1.89
N GLN A 154 15.14 0.41 -1.91
CA GLN A 154 15.90 1.22 -2.87
C GLN A 154 15.74 0.75 -4.33
N ASN A 155 15.62 -0.56 -4.55
CA ASN A 155 15.44 -1.11 -5.90
C ASN A 155 14.06 -0.82 -6.50
N VAL A 156 13.02 -0.65 -5.69
CA VAL A 156 11.67 -0.30 -6.18
C VAL A 156 11.64 1.11 -6.74
N ALA A 157 12.29 2.08 -6.06
CA ALA A 157 12.35 3.48 -6.52
C ALA A 157 13.20 3.70 -7.78
N LYS A 158 14.09 2.76 -8.13
CA LYS A 158 15.06 2.89 -9.25
C LYS A 158 14.69 2.12 -10.52
N ARG A 159 13.55 1.40 -10.54
CA ARG A 159 13.11 0.70 -11.76
C ARG A 159 12.62 1.71 -12.78
N LYS A 160 13.23 1.68 -13.97
CA LYS A 160 12.71 2.38 -15.14
C LYS A 160 11.72 1.46 -15.84
N GLY A 161 10.44 1.61 -15.51
CA GLY A 161 9.36 1.02 -16.29
C GLY A 161 9.19 1.73 -17.64
N THR A 162 8.27 1.23 -18.45
CA THR A 162 7.95 1.84 -19.74
C THR A 162 7.15 3.13 -19.52
N GLU A 163 7.62 4.25 -20.02
CA GLU A 163 6.89 5.53 -19.96
C GLU A 163 5.76 5.64 -20.99
N THR A 164 5.83 4.84 -22.07
CA THR A 164 4.86 4.87 -23.16
C THR A 164 3.56 4.19 -22.75
N LEU A 165 2.48 4.96 -22.74
CA LEU A 165 1.12 4.46 -22.53
C LEU A 165 0.58 3.80 -23.79
N THR A 166 -0.22 2.75 -23.59
CA THR A 166 -1.15 2.17 -24.55
C THR A 166 -2.54 2.18 -23.89
N PRO A 167 -3.65 2.01 -24.64
CA PRO A 167 -4.96 1.92 -24.02
C PRO A 167 -5.02 0.92 -22.87
N ALA A 168 -4.47 -0.30 -23.05
CA ALA A 168 -4.42 -1.32 -22.02
C ALA A 168 -3.67 -0.85 -20.76
N ARG A 169 -2.49 -0.26 -20.92
CA ARG A 169 -1.67 0.23 -19.80
C ARG A 169 -2.36 1.36 -19.05
N ALA A 170 -2.94 2.32 -19.79
CA ALA A 170 -3.64 3.46 -19.18
C ALA A 170 -4.89 3.02 -18.41
N LEU A 171 -5.66 2.09 -18.96
CA LEU A 171 -6.86 1.55 -18.33
C LEU A 171 -6.54 0.80 -17.03
N ILE A 172 -5.54 -0.09 -17.05
CA ILE A 172 -5.13 -0.84 -15.85
C ILE A 172 -4.53 0.11 -14.79
N ALA A 173 -3.66 1.03 -15.20
CA ALA A 173 -3.09 2.01 -14.26
C ALA A 173 -4.17 2.88 -13.59
N GLU A 174 -5.14 3.37 -14.35
CA GLU A 174 -6.27 4.17 -13.84
C GLU A 174 -7.20 3.35 -12.96
N LEU A 175 -7.44 2.08 -13.32
CA LEU A 175 -8.27 1.18 -12.53
C LEU A 175 -7.66 0.94 -11.14
N VAL A 176 -6.35 0.64 -11.07
CA VAL A 176 -5.60 0.51 -9.80
C VAL A 176 -5.65 1.82 -9.01
N ARG A 177 -5.46 2.97 -9.67
CA ARG A 177 -5.54 4.29 -9.04
C ARG A 177 -6.91 4.56 -8.41
N ARG A 178 -8.00 4.24 -9.12
CA ARG A 178 -9.37 4.48 -8.65
C ARG A 178 -9.83 3.49 -7.59
N TYR A 179 -9.33 2.25 -7.65
CA TYR A 179 -9.63 1.23 -6.64
C TYR A 179 -9.17 1.60 -5.24
N TRP A 180 -8.29 2.57 -5.15
CA TRP A 180 -7.72 3.04 -3.92
C TRP A 180 -8.75 3.76 -3.03
N VAL A 181 -9.53 3.00 -2.28
CA VAL A 181 -10.56 3.53 -1.37
C VAL A 181 -10.00 3.62 0.04
N LEU A 182 -10.09 4.83 0.65
CA LEU A 182 -9.79 5.08 2.08
C LEU A 182 -8.44 4.53 2.58
N GLY A 183 -7.44 4.40 1.70
CA GLY A 183 -6.12 3.91 2.06
C GLY A 183 -5.99 2.39 2.10
N MET A 184 -6.99 1.64 1.66
CA MET A 184 -6.86 0.21 1.39
C MET A 184 -6.05 0.01 0.12
N GLU A 185 -5.09 -0.90 0.15
CA GLU A 185 -4.17 -1.14 -0.95
C GLU A 185 -4.73 -2.20 -1.89
N CYS A 186 -4.44 -2.07 -3.18
CA CYS A 186 -4.86 -3.02 -4.18
C CYS A 186 -3.84 -4.17 -4.27
N SER A 187 -4.23 -5.38 -3.91
CA SER A 187 -3.38 -6.56 -4.07
C SER A 187 -3.34 -7.05 -5.53
N LEU A 188 -2.33 -7.85 -5.87
CA LEU A 188 -2.24 -8.48 -7.20
C LEU A 188 -3.52 -9.31 -7.51
N LEU A 189 -4.07 -10.00 -6.49
CA LEU A 189 -5.32 -10.74 -6.62
C LEU A 189 -6.46 -9.82 -7.05
N GLU A 190 -6.61 -8.68 -6.38
CA GLU A 190 -7.67 -7.72 -6.70
C GLU A 190 -7.48 -7.12 -8.09
N ILE A 191 -6.25 -6.84 -8.52
CA ILE A 191 -5.98 -6.35 -9.88
C ILE A 191 -6.40 -7.39 -10.94
N GLN A 192 -6.19 -8.68 -10.69
CA GLN A 192 -6.65 -9.74 -11.59
C GLN A 192 -8.19 -9.71 -11.74
N LYS A 193 -8.92 -9.49 -10.65
CA LYS A 193 -10.39 -9.44 -10.66
C LYS A 193 -10.92 -8.14 -11.29
N LEU A 194 -10.28 -7.03 -10.98
CA LEU A 194 -10.57 -5.73 -11.61
C LEU A 194 -10.40 -5.79 -13.13
N ALA A 195 -9.29 -6.37 -13.58
CA ALA A 195 -9.01 -6.51 -15.02
C ALA A 195 -10.00 -7.44 -15.71
N TRP A 196 -10.46 -8.54 -15.06
CA TRP A 196 -11.52 -9.39 -15.55
C TRP A 196 -12.81 -8.60 -15.77
N LEU A 197 -13.28 -7.89 -14.76
CA LEU A 197 -14.53 -7.11 -14.85
C LEU A 197 -14.43 -5.98 -15.89
N LEU A 198 -13.26 -5.34 -15.99
CA LEU A 198 -13.01 -4.33 -17.02
C LEU A 198 -13.06 -4.93 -18.44
N GLU A 199 -12.41 -6.07 -18.66
CA GLU A 199 -12.42 -6.73 -19.98
C GLU A 199 -13.85 -7.12 -20.38
N ARG A 200 -14.64 -7.63 -19.44
CA ARG A 200 -16.07 -7.91 -19.62
C ARG A 200 -16.87 -6.65 -19.99
N ALA A 201 -16.60 -5.54 -19.31
CA ALA A 201 -17.23 -4.27 -19.65
C ALA A 201 -16.83 -3.78 -21.05
N ILE A 202 -15.56 -3.92 -21.42
CA ILE A 202 -15.07 -3.59 -22.77
C ILE A 202 -15.77 -4.45 -23.83
N GLU A 203 -15.85 -5.76 -23.65
CA GLU A 203 -16.58 -6.67 -24.54
C GLU A 203 -18.04 -6.22 -24.75
N ARG A 204 -18.66 -5.66 -23.72
CA ARG A 204 -20.06 -5.16 -23.79
C ARG A 204 -20.18 -3.80 -24.49
N PHE A 205 -19.29 -2.85 -24.22
CA PHE A 205 -19.39 -1.47 -24.70
C PHE A 205 -18.67 -1.25 -26.05
N THR A 206 -17.64 -2.04 -26.33
CA THR A 206 -16.82 -1.97 -27.55
C THR A 206 -16.47 -3.37 -28.05
N PRO A 207 -17.46 -4.18 -28.51
CA PRO A 207 -17.28 -5.62 -28.79
C PRO A 207 -16.21 -5.92 -29.84
N ASP A 208 -16.03 -5.03 -30.82
CA ASP A 208 -15.08 -5.22 -31.92
C ASP A 208 -13.66 -4.67 -31.61
N ASN A 209 -13.45 -4.11 -30.41
CA ASN A 209 -12.18 -3.48 -30.06
C ASN A 209 -11.87 -3.73 -28.58
N ASN A 210 -11.12 -4.80 -28.29
CA ASN A 210 -10.63 -5.11 -26.95
C ASN A 210 -9.10 -4.87 -26.87
N PRO A 211 -8.64 -3.78 -26.25
CA PRO A 211 -7.22 -3.49 -26.15
C PRO A 211 -6.51 -4.35 -25.10
N LEU A 212 -7.25 -5.04 -24.22
CA LEU A 212 -6.69 -5.85 -23.14
C LEU A 212 -6.28 -7.24 -23.64
N ASP A 213 -7.16 -7.98 -24.31
CA ASP A 213 -6.97 -9.36 -24.83
C ASP A 213 -6.25 -10.27 -23.80
N LEU A 214 -6.73 -10.27 -22.55
CA LEU A 214 -6.01 -10.89 -21.43
C LEU A 214 -6.13 -12.41 -21.40
N ARG A 215 -7.19 -12.99 -21.98
CA ARG A 215 -7.43 -14.44 -22.07
C ARG A 215 -7.50 -15.12 -20.72
N PHE A 216 -8.45 -14.70 -19.91
CA PHE A 216 -8.69 -15.25 -18.59
C PHE A 216 -9.02 -16.75 -18.61
N GLN A 217 -8.57 -17.43 -17.57
CA GLN A 217 -8.85 -18.84 -17.28
C GLN A 217 -9.31 -18.98 -15.83
N ALA A 218 -10.02 -20.06 -15.52
CA ALA A 218 -10.34 -20.37 -14.13
C ALA A 218 -9.07 -20.78 -13.39
N ASP A 219 -8.92 -20.27 -12.17
CA ASP A 219 -7.80 -20.59 -11.27
C ASP A 219 -8.32 -20.67 -9.83
N LYS A 220 -7.44 -21.06 -8.90
CA LYS A 220 -7.74 -21.30 -7.47
C LYS A 220 -8.51 -20.15 -6.81
N TYR A 221 -8.24 -18.92 -7.21
CA TYR A 221 -8.84 -17.70 -6.67
C TYR A 221 -9.79 -17.01 -7.69
N GLY A 222 -10.46 -17.79 -8.55
CA GLY A 222 -11.33 -17.29 -9.61
C GLY A 222 -10.56 -16.87 -10.89
N PRO A 223 -11.13 -16.01 -11.77
CA PRO A 223 -10.51 -15.70 -13.06
C PRO A 223 -9.10 -15.11 -12.92
N TYR A 224 -8.16 -15.66 -13.71
CA TYR A 224 -6.75 -15.29 -13.74
C TYR A 224 -6.22 -15.21 -15.17
N ALA A 225 -5.34 -14.26 -15.47
CA ALA A 225 -4.73 -14.07 -16.77
C ALA A 225 -3.21 -13.82 -16.69
N ASN A 226 -2.40 -14.77 -17.19
CA ASN A 226 -0.94 -14.59 -17.30
C ASN A 226 -0.54 -13.36 -18.14
N ARG A 227 -1.36 -12.97 -19.14
CA ARG A 227 -1.08 -11.80 -19.97
C ARG A 227 -1.14 -10.49 -19.16
N LEU A 228 -1.94 -10.45 -18.12
CA LEU A 228 -1.98 -9.31 -17.20
C LEU A 228 -0.66 -9.13 -16.47
N ASP A 229 0.00 -10.22 -16.06
CA ASP A 229 1.30 -10.15 -15.38
C ASP A 229 2.36 -9.49 -16.29
N HIS A 230 2.36 -9.81 -17.59
CA HIS A 230 3.24 -9.14 -18.55
C HIS A 230 2.94 -7.64 -18.67
N LEU A 231 1.67 -7.26 -18.68
CA LEU A 231 1.25 -5.85 -18.72
C LEU A 231 1.67 -5.11 -17.46
N LEU A 232 1.46 -5.71 -16.29
CA LEU A 232 1.86 -5.14 -14.99
C LEU A 232 3.38 -4.98 -14.89
N ASN A 233 4.16 -5.96 -15.41
CA ASN A 233 5.62 -5.87 -15.45
C ASN A 233 6.13 -4.71 -16.31
N HIS A 234 5.41 -4.31 -17.34
CA HIS A 234 5.73 -3.10 -18.11
C HIS A 234 5.44 -1.81 -17.35
N LEU A 235 4.47 -1.83 -16.44
CA LEU A 235 4.11 -0.69 -15.61
C LEU A 235 4.93 -0.59 -14.32
N ASP A 236 5.64 -1.69 -13.94
CA ASP A 236 6.46 -1.77 -12.73
C ASP A 236 7.61 -0.74 -12.76
N GLY A 237 7.63 0.14 -11.77
CA GLY A 237 8.61 1.22 -11.63
C GLY A 237 8.35 2.46 -12.50
N SER A 238 7.19 2.53 -13.21
CA SER A 238 6.78 3.72 -13.97
C SER A 238 5.43 4.28 -13.52
N TYR A 239 4.38 3.50 -13.66
CA TYR A 239 3.01 3.86 -13.28
C TYR A 239 2.50 3.06 -12.07
N LEU A 240 3.04 1.86 -11.88
CA LEU A 240 2.72 0.98 -10.77
C LEU A 240 3.99 0.59 -10.02
N HIS A 241 3.83 0.34 -8.72
CA HIS A 241 4.92 -0.03 -7.84
C HIS A 241 4.48 -1.16 -6.89
N CYS A 242 5.46 -1.96 -6.46
CA CYS A 242 5.33 -2.98 -5.45
C CYS A 242 6.59 -2.95 -4.57
N GLU A 243 6.56 -3.50 -3.36
CA GLU A 243 7.77 -3.64 -2.51
C GLU A 243 8.85 -4.51 -3.14
N LYS A 244 8.48 -5.42 -4.04
CA LYS A 244 9.35 -6.28 -4.84
C LYS A 244 9.02 -6.07 -6.33
N ARG A 245 9.67 -6.82 -7.23
CA ARG A 245 9.22 -6.85 -8.62
C ARG A 245 7.78 -7.35 -8.69
N ILE A 246 6.94 -6.72 -9.50
CA ILE A 246 5.57 -7.21 -9.72
C ILE A 246 5.59 -8.65 -10.25
N ALA A 247 6.61 -9.00 -11.05
CA ALA A 247 6.84 -10.39 -11.51
C ALA A 247 7.05 -11.40 -10.38
N ASP A 248 7.53 -10.95 -9.22
CA ASP A 248 7.82 -11.79 -8.05
C ASP A 248 6.73 -11.64 -6.96
N ALA A 249 5.66 -10.89 -7.27
CA ALA A 249 4.57 -10.63 -6.34
C ALA A 249 3.65 -11.86 -6.20
N GLY A 250 3.32 -12.19 -4.96
CA GLY A 250 2.27 -13.17 -4.66
C GLY A 250 0.87 -12.53 -4.70
N PRO A 251 -0.20 -13.34 -4.62
CA PRO A 251 -1.58 -12.86 -4.77
C PRO A 251 -1.97 -11.72 -3.82
N LEU A 252 -1.45 -11.71 -2.61
CA LEU A 252 -1.76 -10.70 -1.58
C LEU A 252 -0.73 -9.58 -1.48
N ASP A 253 0.31 -9.61 -2.31
CA ASP A 253 1.26 -8.50 -2.36
C ASP A 253 0.61 -7.26 -2.95
N VAL A 254 0.90 -6.13 -2.34
CA VAL A 254 0.28 -4.85 -2.65
C VAL A 254 0.95 -4.17 -3.82
N ILE A 255 0.14 -3.68 -4.73
CA ILE A 255 0.55 -2.88 -5.88
C ILE A 255 -0.14 -1.52 -5.78
N TRP A 256 0.62 -0.43 -5.94
CA TRP A 256 0.09 0.91 -5.87
C TRP A 256 0.43 1.75 -7.10
N PHE A 257 -0.38 2.76 -7.35
CA PHE A 257 -0.21 3.70 -8.44
C PHE A 257 0.74 4.84 -8.04
N ASP A 258 1.58 5.28 -8.98
CA ASP A 258 2.42 6.47 -8.85
C ASP A 258 1.57 7.75 -9.06
N ASP A 259 1.28 8.46 -7.97
CA ASP A 259 0.43 9.66 -8.03
C ASP A 259 1.04 10.78 -8.89
N ASP A 260 2.36 10.83 -9.07
CA ASP A 260 3.03 11.81 -9.94
C ASP A 260 2.72 11.56 -11.45
N ARG A 261 2.28 10.37 -11.78
CA ARG A 261 1.90 9.96 -13.14
C ARG A 261 0.40 10.15 -13.46
N LYS A 262 -0.38 10.60 -12.49
CA LYS A 262 -1.84 10.77 -12.62
C LYS A 262 -2.24 11.61 -13.81
N ASP A 263 -1.65 12.79 -13.98
CA ASP A 263 -2.05 13.71 -15.04
C ASP A 263 -1.73 13.17 -16.43
N LEU A 264 -0.64 12.41 -16.57
CA LEU A 264 -0.27 11.72 -17.81
C LEU A 264 -1.30 10.65 -18.19
N VAL A 265 -1.72 9.82 -17.23
CA VAL A 265 -2.74 8.79 -17.45
C VAL A 265 -4.07 9.43 -17.82
N LEU A 266 -4.52 10.45 -17.08
CA LEU A 266 -5.79 11.13 -17.35
C LEU A 266 -5.78 11.87 -18.69
N ALA A 267 -4.66 12.44 -19.10
CA ALA A 267 -4.51 13.05 -20.43
C ALA A 267 -4.60 12.00 -21.54
N TYR A 268 -3.91 10.86 -21.36
CA TYR A 268 -3.94 9.77 -22.32
C TYR A 268 -5.35 9.17 -22.48
N LEU A 269 -6.09 8.97 -21.38
CA LEU A 269 -7.46 8.44 -21.41
C LEU A 269 -8.45 9.36 -22.16
N LYS A 270 -8.12 10.63 -22.38
CA LYS A 270 -8.89 11.57 -23.20
C LYS A 270 -8.52 11.52 -24.68
N SER A 271 -7.44 10.83 -25.06
CA SER A 271 -6.99 10.70 -26.45
C SER A 271 -7.97 9.89 -27.29
N ALA A 272 -7.86 9.99 -28.60
CA ALA A 272 -8.69 9.23 -29.54
C ALA A 272 -8.57 7.71 -29.34
N ASP A 273 -7.37 7.23 -28.95
CA ASP A 273 -7.07 5.80 -28.78
C ASP A 273 -7.71 5.19 -27.53
N ALA A 274 -7.83 5.96 -26.44
CA ALA A 274 -8.31 5.44 -25.17
C ALA A 274 -9.73 5.90 -24.78
N LYS A 275 -10.18 7.03 -25.31
CA LYS A 275 -11.52 7.59 -25.03
C LYS A 275 -12.70 6.63 -25.25
N PRO A 276 -12.70 5.74 -26.28
CA PRO A 276 -13.80 4.79 -26.47
C PRO A 276 -14.04 3.85 -25.29
N PHE A 277 -13.01 3.60 -24.46
CA PHE A 277 -13.09 2.68 -23.33
C PHE A 277 -13.54 3.35 -22.01
N GLY A 278 -13.73 4.66 -22.02
CA GLY A 278 -14.20 5.42 -20.85
C GLY A 278 -15.50 4.87 -20.25
N PRO A 279 -16.56 4.58 -21.05
CA PRO A 279 -17.80 4.00 -20.52
C PRO A 279 -17.60 2.66 -19.80
N ALA A 280 -16.72 1.78 -20.32
CA ALA A 280 -16.40 0.49 -19.72
C ALA A 280 -15.67 0.69 -18.37
N LEU A 281 -14.71 1.59 -18.31
CA LEU A 281 -14.00 1.94 -17.07
C LEU A 281 -14.97 2.47 -16.01
N GLU A 282 -15.85 3.41 -16.35
CA GLU A 282 -16.84 3.96 -15.43
C GLU A 282 -17.86 2.91 -14.97
N HIS A 283 -18.25 2.00 -15.85
CA HIS A 283 -19.12 0.88 -15.48
C HIS A 283 -18.44 -0.04 -14.47
N THR A 284 -17.18 -0.40 -14.71
CA THR A 284 -16.40 -1.27 -13.83
C THR A 284 -16.28 -0.65 -12.42
N ILE A 285 -15.93 0.63 -12.35
CA ILE A 285 -15.81 1.32 -11.04
C ILE A 285 -17.12 1.32 -10.27
N ARG A 286 -18.25 1.52 -10.94
CA ARG A 286 -19.57 1.45 -10.29
C ARG A 286 -19.96 0.04 -9.86
N LEU A 287 -19.56 -0.97 -10.63
CA LEU A 287 -19.88 -2.37 -10.35
C LEU A 287 -19.15 -2.88 -9.08
N ILE A 288 -17.92 -2.42 -8.85
CA ILE A 288 -17.11 -2.87 -7.72
C ILE A 288 -17.39 -2.10 -6.42
N ASP A 289 -18.20 -1.05 -6.46
CA ASP A 289 -18.56 -0.24 -5.30
C ASP A 289 -19.19 -1.09 -4.19
N GLY A 290 -18.54 -1.12 -3.02
CA GLY A 290 -18.91 -1.96 -1.88
C GLY A 290 -18.28 -3.36 -1.86
N PHE A 291 -17.47 -3.72 -2.87
CA PHE A 291 -16.73 -5.00 -2.93
C PHE A 291 -15.21 -4.84 -2.77
N GLU A 292 -14.74 -3.65 -2.42
CA GLU A 292 -13.32 -3.29 -2.36
C GLU A 292 -12.60 -3.98 -1.19
N SER A 293 -12.40 -5.28 -1.35
CA SER A 293 -11.59 -6.13 -0.48
C SER A 293 -11.16 -7.38 -1.26
N PRO A 294 -10.06 -8.05 -0.89
CA PRO A 294 -9.62 -9.27 -1.57
C PRO A 294 -10.75 -10.31 -1.68
N PHE A 295 -11.47 -10.55 -0.59
CA PHE A 295 -12.59 -11.49 -0.57
C PHE A 295 -13.79 -11.00 -1.40
N GLY A 296 -14.16 -9.72 -1.28
CA GLY A 296 -15.28 -9.13 -2.03
C GLY A 296 -15.03 -9.20 -3.54
N MET A 297 -13.83 -8.84 -3.98
CA MET A 297 -13.44 -8.89 -5.39
C MET A 297 -13.34 -10.31 -5.91
N GLU A 298 -12.80 -11.25 -5.13
CA GLU A 298 -12.77 -12.67 -5.49
C GLU A 298 -14.19 -13.21 -5.69
N LEU A 299 -15.09 -12.94 -4.74
CA LEU A 299 -16.48 -13.38 -4.80
C LEU A 299 -17.20 -12.80 -6.02
N LEU A 300 -17.12 -11.48 -6.22
CA LEU A 300 -17.77 -10.79 -7.34
C LEU A 300 -17.31 -11.34 -8.70
N ALA A 301 -16.00 -11.43 -8.89
CA ALA A 301 -15.43 -11.91 -10.16
C ALA A 301 -15.69 -13.40 -10.38
N THR A 302 -15.72 -14.22 -9.34
CA THR A 302 -16.03 -15.64 -9.46
C THR A 302 -17.50 -15.86 -9.81
N VAL A 303 -18.42 -15.11 -9.20
CA VAL A 303 -19.84 -15.17 -9.55
C VAL A 303 -20.06 -14.74 -11.00
N ASP A 304 -19.45 -13.64 -11.44
CA ASP A 304 -19.52 -13.19 -12.85
C ASP A 304 -18.95 -14.26 -13.81
N TRP A 305 -17.82 -14.90 -13.45
CA TRP A 305 -17.25 -16.01 -14.22
C TRP A 305 -18.21 -17.18 -14.37
N LEU A 306 -18.82 -17.63 -13.27
CA LEU A 306 -19.77 -18.75 -13.28
C LEU A 306 -20.99 -18.46 -14.16
N LEU A 307 -21.49 -17.24 -14.14
CA LEU A 307 -22.62 -16.82 -14.97
C LEU A 307 -22.23 -16.71 -16.44
N GLU A 308 -21.08 -16.12 -16.74
CA GLU A 308 -20.71 -15.73 -18.09
C GLU A 308 -19.94 -16.81 -18.87
N ARG A 309 -19.06 -17.55 -18.21
CA ARG A 309 -18.23 -18.57 -18.85
C ARG A 309 -18.78 -19.99 -18.63
N GLU A 310 -19.18 -20.30 -17.41
CA GLU A 310 -19.70 -21.62 -17.04
C GLU A 310 -21.22 -21.76 -17.33
N LYS A 311 -21.90 -20.64 -17.61
CA LYS A 311 -23.35 -20.60 -17.90
C LYS A 311 -24.20 -21.21 -16.80
N CYS A 312 -23.77 -21.02 -15.53
CA CYS A 312 -24.57 -21.42 -14.39
C CYS A 312 -25.91 -20.68 -14.35
N GLU A 313 -26.94 -21.32 -13.80
CA GLU A 313 -28.22 -20.68 -13.59
C GLU A 313 -28.06 -19.44 -12.70
N PRO A 314 -28.65 -18.27 -13.07
CA PRO A 314 -28.57 -17.04 -12.27
C PRO A 314 -29.46 -17.11 -11.04
N SER A 315 -29.20 -18.09 -10.17
CA SER A 315 -29.88 -18.32 -8.90
C SER A 315 -28.85 -18.65 -7.82
N VAL A 316 -29.21 -18.44 -6.54
CA VAL A 316 -28.33 -18.80 -5.40
C VAL A 316 -27.97 -20.28 -5.42
N ALA A 317 -28.90 -21.14 -5.86
CA ALA A 317 -28.66 -22.58 -5.96
C ALA A 317 -27.68 -22.91 -7.09
N GLY A 318 -27.85 -22.32 -8.28
CA GLY A 318 -26.98 -22.52 -9.43
C GLY A 318 -25.55 -22.03 -9.18
N ILE A 319 -25.40 -20.85 -8.55
CA ILE A 319 -24.08 -20.34 -8.18
C ILE A 319 -23.40 -21.25 -7.13
N ARG A 320 -24.14 -21.70 -6.10
CA ARG A 320 -23.59 -22.65 -5.10
C ARG A 320 -23.16 -23.98 -5.72
N GLU A 321 -23.88 -24.46 -6.73
CA GLU A 321 -23.48 -25.68 -7.46
C GLU A 321 -22.22 -25.42 -8.29
N GLY A 322 -22.14 -24.26 -8.99
CA GLY A 322 -20.95 -23.86 -9.75
C GLY A 322 -19.69 -23.75 -8.90
N LEU A 323 -19.80 -23.23 -7.68
CA LEU A 323 -18.69 -23.09 -6.72
C LEU A 323 -18.17 -24.44 -6.17
N ARG A 324 -18.90 -25.54 -6.35
CA ARG A 324 -18.48 -26.88 -5.88
C ARG A 324 -17.74 -27.69 -6.95
N LYS A 325 -17.82 -27.25 -8.21
CA LYS A 325 -17.11 -27.85 -9.34
C LYS A 325 -15.71 -27.30 -9.45
#